data_efd5c2119f63937891ab05f5cbb0a8f0
#
_entry.id   efd5c2119f63937891ab05f5cbb0a8f0
#
_cell.length_a   1.000
_cell.length_b   1.000
_cell.length_c   1.000
_cell.angle_alpha   90.00
_cell.angle_beta   90.00
_cell.angle_gamma   90.00
#
_symmetry.space_group_name_H-M   'P 1'
#
loop_
_entity.id
_entity.type
_entity.pdbx_description
1 polymer ?
#
loop_
_entity_poly.entity_id
_entity_poly.type
_entity_poly.pdbx_seq_one_letter_code
_entity_poly.pdbx_strand_id
1 'polypeptide(L)'
;NKLEEDIFLLRLNNKNKYYRSRIIFIYSIGILLTFIGALIAIILRVTGFFQGEVTLSNLALYIISCILASILGASMGLLFDPAYFINRKTALSFMLLFVVLSIAKEGMVYQYKSLKYVLSILPPICELCNIIDSMEYFNISKMALAAVYVLGYSYLLILVSKVIRRMKK
;
A
#
# COMPACT_ATOMS: atom_id res chain seq x y z
N ASN A 1 11.40 -20.98 5.68
CA ASN A 1 12.49 -21.92 5.42
C ASN A 1 12.79 -21.91 3.91
N LYS A 2 13.98 -21.44 3.50
CA LYS A 2 14.35 -21.34 2.08
C LYS A 2 14.28 -22.71 1.38
N LEU A 3 14.62 -23.77 2.08
CA LEU A 3 14.60 -25.16 1.60
C LEU A 3 13.17 -25.63 1.27
N GLU A 4 12.18 -25.27 2.05
CA GLU A 4 10.77 -25.63 1.79
C GLU A 4 10.21 -24.85 0.58
N GLU A 5 10.59 -23.57 0.44
CA GLU A 5 10.23 -22.79 -0.76
C GLU A 5 10.86 -23.37 -2.03
N ASP A 6 12.12 -23.79 -1.97
CA ASP A 6 12.82 -24.38 -3.12
C ASP A 6 12.25 -25.75 -3.49
N ILE A 7 11.88 -26.59 -2.52
CA ILE A 7 11.21 -27.87 -2.76
C ILE A 7 9.80 -27.65 -3.34
N PHE A 8 9.08 -26.65 -2.84
CA PHE A 8 7.75 -26.30 -3.38
C PHE A 8 7.84 -25.76 -4.82
N LEU A 9 8.87 -24.96 -5.12
CA LEU A 9 9.14 -24.41 -6.44
C LEU A 9 9.56 -25.49 -7.44
N LEU A 10 10.24 -26.55 -6.98
CA LEU A 10 10.62 -27.70 -7.80
C LEU A 10 9.41 -28.58 -8.15
N ARG A 11 8.44 -28.71 -7.24
CA ARG A 11 7.17 -29.41 -7.50
C ARG A 11 6.19 -28.65 -8.38
N LEU A 12 6.22 -27.32 -8.35
CA LEU A 12 5.41 -26.46 -9.20
C LEU A 12 6.15 -26.22 -10.53
N ASN A 13 5.80 -26.97 -11.54
CA ASN A 13 6.36 -26.88 -12.92
C ASN A 13 6.17 -25.47 -13.57
N ASN A 14 5.64 -24.48 -12.84
CA ASN A 14 5.36 -23.14 -13.36
C ASN A 14 5.58 -22.04 -12.30
N LYS A 15 6.82 -21.53 -12.23
CA LYS A 15 7.23 -20.43 -11.32
C LYS A 15 6.34 -19.17 -11.44
N ASN A 16 5.73 -18.94 -12.60
CA ASN A 16 4.85 -17.79 -12.82
C ASN A 16 3.50 -17.95 -12.11
N LYS A 17 2.96 -19.17 -12.02
CA LYS A 17 1.72 -19.45 -11.28
C LYS A 17 1.92 -19.21 -9.78
N TYR A 18 3.03 -19.64 -9.22
CA TYR A 18 3.37 -19.39 -7.81
C TYR A 18 3.42 -17.90 -7.48
N TYR A 19 4.09 -17.10 -8.34
CA TYR A 19 4.17 -15.66 -8.13
C TYR A 19 2.81 -14.96 -8.20
N ARG A 20 1.96 -15.34 -9.15
CA ARG A 20 0.59 -14.81 -9.23
C ARG A 20 -0.24 -15.17 -8.00
N SER A 21 -0.18 -16.42 -7.55
CA SER A 21 -0.86 -16.87 -6.33
C SER A 21 -0.40 -16.07 -5.10
N ARG A 22 0.90 -15.81 -4.97
CA ARG A 22 1.46 -15.02 -3.88
C ARG A 22 0.98 -13.57 -3.91
N ILE A 23 0.94 -12.93 -5.07
CA ILE A 23 0.37 -11.60 -5.23
C ILE A 23 -1.09 -11.58 -4.78
N ILE A 24 -1.91 -12.49 -5.30
CA ILE A 24 -3.33 -12.59 -4.95
C ILE A 24 -3.49 -12.77 -3.43
N PHE A 25 -2.70 -13.63 -2.82
CA PHE A 25 -2.74 -13.88 -1.38
C PHE A 25 -2.44 -12.62 -0.55
N ILE A 26 -1.38 -11.85 -0.91
CA ILE A 26 -1.01 -10.61 -0.22
C ILE A 26 -2.13 -9.57 -0.32
N TYR A 27 -2.70 -9.40 -1.51
CA TYR A 27 -3.84 -8.48 -1.70
C TYR A 27 -5.08 -8.94 -0.95
N SER A 28 -5.38 -10.25 -0.91
CA SER A 28 -6.50 -10.79 -0.15
C SER A 28 -6.37 -10.52 1.35
N ILE A 29 -5.18 -10.69 1.92
CA ILE A 29 -4.90 -10.34 3.31
C ILE A 29 -5.08 -8.83 3.53
N GLY A 30 -4.57 -8.00 2.63
CA GLY A 30 -4.73 -6.55 2.71
C GLY A 30 -6.19 -6.13 2.74
N ILE A 31 -7.02 -6.66 1.86
CA ILE A 31 -8.46 -6.41 1.82
C ILE A 31 -9.14 -6.90 3.10
N LEU A 32 -8.79 -8.08 3.60
CA LEU A 32 -9.34 -8.63 4.84
C LEU A 32 -9.02 -7.72 6.03
N LEU A 33 -7.78 -7.24 6.15
CA LEU A 33 -7.38 -6.28 7.19
C LEU A 33 -8.13 -4.96 7.06
N THR A 34 -8.41 -4.50 5.84
CA THR A 34 -9.23 -3.31 5.59
C THR A 34 -10.64 -3.50 6.13
N PHE A 35 -11.25 -4.65 5.91
CA PHE A 35 -12.59 -4.96 6.46
C PHE A 35 -12.60 -4.98 7.98
N ILE A 36 -11.59 -5.57 8.61
CA ILE A 36 -11.45 -5.57 10.07
C ILE A 36 -11.31 -4.14 10.59
N GLY A 37 -10.46 -3.32 9.97
CA GLY A 37 -10.27 -1.91 10.33
C GLY A 37 -11.56 -1.10 10.19
N ALA A 38 -12.32 -1.32 9.11
CA ALA A 38 -13.62 -0.68 8.91
C ALA A 38 -14.65 -1.08 9.96
N LEU A 39 -14.71 -2.35 10.33
CA LEU A 39 -15.57 -2.83 11.41
C LEU A 39 -15.23 -2.20 12.76
N ILE A 40 -13.95 -2.13 13.11
CA ILE A 40 -13.47 -1.48 14.34
C ILE A 40 -13.90 0.00 14.36
N ALA A 41 -13.70 0.72 13.26
CA ALA A 41 -14.09 2.13 13.17
C ALA A 41 -15.60 2.33 13.34
N ILE A 42 -16.43 1.45 12.77
CA ILE A 42 -17.89 1.47 12.93
C ILE A 42 -18.28 1.20 14.40
N ILE A 43 -17.65 0.19 15.03
CA ILE A 43 -17.91 -0.14 16.45
C ILE A 43 -17.55 1.04 17.35
N LEU A 44 -16.35 1.62 17.21
CA LEU A 44 -15.90 2.77 17.99
C LEU A 44 -16.82 3.97 17.83
N ARG A 45 -17.44 4.08 16.68
CA ARG A 45 -18.42 5.12 16.44
C ARG A 45 -19.75 4.86 17.16
N VAL A 46 -20.29 3.66 17.04
CA VAL A 46 -21.56 3.26 17.70
C VAL A 46 -21.42 3.39 19.21
N THR A 47 -20.24 3.14 19.77
CA THR A 47 -19.94 3.31 21.20
C THR A 47 -19.76 4.77 21.64
N GLY A 48 -19.85 5.73 20.71
CA GLY A 48 -19.77 7.17 21.05
C GLY A 48 -18.35 7.71 21.30
N PHE A 49 -17.30 6.92 20.99
CA PHE A 49 -15.91 7.39 21.11
C PHE A 49 -15.58 8.52 20.14
N PHE A 50 -16.24 8.58 18.99
CA PHE A 50 -16.06 9.65 18.00
C PHE A 50 -17.31 10.52 17.91
N GLN A 51 -17.14 11.82 18.12
CA GLN A 51 -18.20 12.82 17.95
C GLN A 51 -18.22 13.30 16.48
N GLY A 52 -19.40 13.41 15.88
CA GLY A 52 -19.61 13.89 14.52
C GLY A 52 -20.72 13.12 13.79
N GLU A 53 -21.37 13.68 12.78
CA GLU A 53 -22.41 13.00 12.01
C GLU A 53 -21.83 12.02 11.00
N VAL A 54 -22.28 10.75 10.99
CA VAL A 54 -21.92 9.80 9.95
C VAL A 54 -22.95 9.86 8.86
N THR A 55 -22.61 10.54 7.81
CA THR A 55 -23.33 10.37 6.55
C THR A 55 -22.85 9.11 5.83
N LEU A 56 -23.74 8.47 5.08
CA LEU A 56 -23.40 7.30 4.28
C LEU A 56 -22.24 7.59 3.30
N SER A 57 -22.14 8.85 2.83
CA SER A 57 -21.06 9.31 1.97
C SER A 57 -19.70 9.29 2.65
N ASN A 58 -19.60 9.70 3.92
CA ASN A 58 -18.35 9.68 4.70
C ASN A 58 -17.89 8.25 4.98
N LEU A 59 -18.84 7.34 5.23
CA LEU A 59 -18.53 5.92 5.40
C LEU A 59 -17.97 5.30 4.11
N ALA A 60 -18.59 5.59 2.98
CA ALA A 60 -18.13 5.12 1.67
C ALA A 60 -16.72 5.67 1.36
N LEU A 61 -16.47 6.96 1.60
CA LEU A 61 -15.18 7.60 1.44
C LEU A 61 -14.10 6.91 2.29
N TYR A 62 -14.40 6.63 3.55
CA TYR A 62 -13.50 5.93 4.46
C TYR A 62 -13.15 4.53 3.95
N ILE A 63 -14.15 3.74 3.56
CA ILE A 63 -13.93 2.37 3.07
C ILE A 63 -13.05 2.37 1.80
N ILE A 64 -13.36 3.24 0.84
CA ILE A 64 -12.58 3.32 -0.41
C ILE A 64 -11.15 3.75 -0.12
N SER A 65 -10.94 4.72 0.77
CA SER A 65 -9.61 5.18 1.19
C SER A 65 -8.79 4.06 1.81
N CYS A 66 -9.40 3.28 2.71
CA CYS A 66 -8.76 2.12 3.31
C CYS A 66 -8.39 1.04 2.30
N ILE A 67 -9.24 0.81 1.28
CA ILE A 67 -8.94 -0.13 0.19
C ILE A 67 -7.74 0.37 -0.63
N LEU A 68 -7.71 1.65 -1.00
CA LEU A 68 -6.59 2.25 -1.73
C LEU A 68 -5.28 2.18 -0.93
N ALA A 69 -5.32 2.50 0.36
CA ALA A 69 -4.17 2.37 1.25
C ALA A 69 -3.67 0.93 1.36
N SER A 70 -4.59 -0.04 1.43
CA SER A 70 -4.28 -1.47 1.46
C SER A 70 -3.60 -1.94 0.17
N ILE A 71 -4.07 -1.50 -1.00
CA ILE A 71 -3.47 -1.81 -2.30
C ILE A 71 -2.04 -1.27 -2.36
N LEU A 72 -1.84 -0.04 -1.91
CA LEU A 72 -0.54 0.61 -1.88
C LEU A 72 0.42 -0.11 -0.91
N GLY A 73 -0.03 -0.44 0.30
CA GLY A 73 0.74 -1.18 1.28
C GLY A 73 1.12 -2.59 0.79
N ALA A 74 0.20 -3.30 0.14
CA ALA A 74 0.45 -4.62 -0.45
C ALA A 74 1.51 -4.55 -1.56
N SER A 75 1.46 -3.55 -2.43
CA SER A 75 2.45 -3.35 -3.50
C SER A 75 3.84 -3.02 -2.95
N MET A 76 3.91 -2.23 -1.86
CA MET A 76 5.17 -1.97 -1.15
C MET A 76 5.72 -3.24 -0.50
N GLY A 77 4.87 -4.05 0.14
CA GLY A 77 5.25 -5.34 0.70
C GLY A 77 5.84 -6.30 -0.34
N LEU A 78 5.32 -6.27 -1.58
CA LEU A 78 5.89 -7.04 -2.69
C LEU A 78 7.25 -6.53 -3.15
N LEU A 79 7.50 -5.22 -3.10
CA LEU A 79 8.79 -4.64 -3.47
C LEU A 79 9.88 -5.04 -2.46
N PHE A 80 9.57 -5.01 -1.16
CA PHE A 80 10.48 -5.34 -0.06
C PHE A 80 10.39 -6.82 0.36
N ASP A 81 10.02 -7.71 -0.56
CA ASP A 81 9.99 -9.14 -0.29
C ASP A 81 11.36 -9.65 0.20
N PRO A 82 11.42 -10.35 1.35
CA PRO A 82 12.66 -10.93 1.87
C PRO A 82 13.40 -11.83 0.89
N ALA A 83 12.72 -12.40 -0.11
CA ALA A 83 13.34 -13.19 -1.16
C ALA A 83 14.33 -12.38 -2.02
N TYR A 84 14.21 -11.06 -2.05
CA TYR A 84 15.10 -10.17 -2.81
C TYR A 84 16.27 -9.62 -1.98
N PHE A 85 16.20 -9.72 -0.66
CA PHE A 85 17.22 -9.23 0.25
C PHE A 85 18.03 -10.39 0.84
N ILE A 86 19.27 -10.09 1.24
CA ILE A 86 20.17 -11.07 1.86
C ILE A 86 19.59 -11.54 3.19
N ASN A 87 19.01 -10.61 3.96
CA ASN A 87 18.43 -10.85 5.28
C ASN A 87 17.02 -10.29 5.39
N ARG A 88 16.12 -11.02 6.06
CA ARG A 88 14.76 -10.59 6.36
C ARG A 88 14.72 -9.30 7.19
N LYS A 89 15.66 -9.13 8.13
CA LYS A 89 15.76 -7.93 8.96
C LYS A 89 16.07 -6.69 8.11
N THR A 90 16.97 -6.81 7.16
CA THR A 90 17.34 -5.72 6.23
C THR A 90 16.15 -5.31 5.35
N ALA A 91 15.39 -6.27 4.81
CA ALA A 91 14.19 -5.98 4.03
C ALA A 91 13.16 -5.18 4.84
N LEU A 92 12.92 -5.58 6.09
CA LEU A 92 12.00 -4.92 7.01
C LEU A 92 12.47 -3.50 7.35
N SER A 93 13.76 -3.30 7.63
CA SER A 93 14.34 -1.99 7.93
C SER A 93 14.20 -1.03 6.74
N PHE A 94 14.47 -1.49 5.52
CA PHE A 94 14.27 -0.67 4.31
C PHE A 94 12.79 -0.34 4.08
N MET A 95 11.88 -1.29 4.30
CA MET A 95 10.45 -1.04 4.19
C MET A 95 9.99 0.04 5.18
N LEU A 96 10.39 -0.08 6.45
CA LEU A 96 10.07 0.90 7.48
C LEU A 96 10.63 2.28 7.14
N LEU A 97 11.90 2.37 6.74
CA LEU A 97 12.54 3.61 6.31
C LEU A 97 11.78 4.24 5.15
N PHE A 98 11.36 3.46 4.18
CA PHE A 98 10.62 3.93 3.01
C PHE A 98 9.24 4.48 3.39
N VAL A 99 8.54 3.83 4.32
CA VAL A 99 7.26 4.31 4.87
C VAL A 99 7.45 5.61 5.64
N VAL A 100 8.43 5.68 6.54
CA VAL A 100 8.72 6.89 7.33
C VAL A 100 9.06 8.07 6.42
N LEU A 101 9.92 7.86 5.42
CA LEU A 101 10.25 8.89 4.44
C LEU A 101 9.02 9.35 3.64
N SER A 102 8.11 8.42 3.32
CA SER A 102 6.87 8.75 2.60
C SER A 102 5.94 9.63 3.42
N ILE A 103 5.87 9.41 4.74
CA ILE A 103 5.07 10.24 5.66
C ILE A 103 5.77 11.60 5.90
N ALA A 104 7.09 11.61 6.05
CA ALA A 104 7.86 12.83 6.28
C ALA A 104 8.02 13.71 5.03
N LYS A 105 7.67 13.21 3.85
CA LYS A 105 7.83 13.85 2.54
C LYS A 105 7.32 15.29 2.52
N GLU A 106 6.14 15.53 3.05
CA GLU A 106 5.49 16.84 3.02
C GLU A 106 6.26 17.88 3.82
N GLY A 107 6.69 17.53 5.03
CA GLY A 107 7.53 18.40 5.86
C GLY A 107 8.89 18.70 5.22
N MET A 108 9.50 17.71 4.56
CA MET A 108 10.77 17.88 3.85
C MET A 108 10.62 18.78 2.63
N VAL A 109 9.56 18.63 1.85
CA VAL A 109 9.29 19.48 0.68
C VAL A 109 8.96 20.91 1.08
N TYR A 110 8.31 21.10 2.23
CA TYR A 110 8.03 22.43 2.78
C TYR A 110 9.33 23.20 3.08
N GLN A 111 10.32 22.55 3.69
CA GLN A 111 11.62 23.17 4.00
C GLN A 111 12.52 23.29 2.77
N TYR A 112 12.55 22.28 1.90
CA TYR A 112 13.47 22.19 0.77
C TYR A 112 12.72 21.90 -0.52
N LYS A 113 12.29 22.94 -1.23
CA LYS A 113 11.49 22.82 -2.48
C LYS A 113 12.19 22.00 -3.58
N SER A 114 13.52 22.00 -3.63
CA SER A 114 14.32 21.22 -4.59
C SER A 114 14.19 19.71 -4.40
N LEU A 115 13.86 19.24 -3.18
CA LEU A 115 13.67 17.81 -2.91
C LEU A 115 12.38 17.25 -3.49
N LYS A 116 11.45 18.08 -3.93
CA LYS A 116 10.14 17.66 -4.49
C LYS A 116 10.30 16.60 -5.60
N TYR A 117 11.26 16.78 -6.50
CA TYR A 117 11.48 15.86 -7.62
C TYR A 117 12.01 14.50 -7.17
N VAL A 118 12.94 14.49 -6.22
CA VAL A 118 13.52 13.24 -5.68
C VAL A 118 12.50 12.50 -4.84
N LEU A 119 11.75 13.23 -4.01
CA LEU A 119 10.75 12.66 -3.11
C LEU A 119 9.46 12.23 -3.85
N SER A 120 9.27 12.62 -5.11
CA SER A 120 8.14 12.15 -5.91
C SER A 120 8.22 10.65 -6.25
N ILE A 121 9.40 10.04 -6.09
CA ILE A 121 9.60 8.59 -6.23
C ILE A 121 8.96 7.81 -5.06
N LEU A 122 8.77 8.48 -3.90
CA LEU A 122 8.16 7.87 -2.73
C LEU A 122 6.65 7.65 -2.92
N PRO A 123 6.07 6.66 -2.22
CA PRO A 123 4.63 6.41 -2.28
C PRO A 123 3.80 7.66 -1.98
N PRO A 124 2.70 7.84 -2.71
CA PRO A 124 1.84 9.02 -2.58
C PRO A 124 0.90 8.93 -1.36
N ILE A 125 1.43 8.65 -0.17
CA ILE A 125 0.62 8.51 1.05
C ILE A 125 0.04 9.87 1.46
N CYS A 126 0.89 10.90 1.49
CA CYS A 126 0.45 12.25 1.86
C CYS A 126 -0.52 12.83 0.83
N GLU A 127 -0.25 12.62 -0.47
CA GLU A 127 -1.15 13.07 -1.53
C GLU A 127 -2.52 12.42 -1.43
N LEU A 128 -2.58 11.13 -1.08
CA LEU A 128 -3.84 10.44 -0.82
C LEU A 128 -4.58 11.05 0.38
N CYS A 129 -3.88 11.27 1.50
CA CYS A 129 -4.46 11.91 2.68
C CYS A 129 -4.99 13.32 2.35
N ASN A 130 -4.21 14.14 1.65
CA ASN A 130 -4.61 15.51 1.29
C ASN A 130 -5.83 15.53 0.35
N ILE A 131 -5.92 14.59 -0.58
CA ILE A 131 -7.10 14.48 -1.45
C ILE A 131 -8.33 14.13 -0.60
N ILE A 132 -8.19 13.23 0.38
CA ILE A 132 -9.28 12.82 1.26
C ILE A 132 -9.68 13.96 2.19
N ASP A 133 -8.72 14.62 2.85
CA ASP A 133 -8.95 15.71 3.78
C ASP A 133 -9.56 16.95 3.10
N SER A 134 -9.27 17.16 1.81
CA SER A 134 -9.87 18.25 1.02
C SER A 134 -11.32 17.99 0.61
N MET A 135 -11.89 16.84 0.97
CA MET A 135 -13.28 16.49 0.66
C MET A 135 -14.18 16.72 1.87
N GLU A 136 -14.88 17.87 1.91
CA GLU A 136 -15.99 18.08 2.85
C GLU A 136 -17.14 17.12 2.55
N TYR A 137 -17.36 16.79 1.26
CA TYR A 137 -18.38 15.85 0.77
C TYR A 137 -17.75 14.87 -0.23
N PHE A 138 -18.34 13.67 -0.33
CA PHE A 138 -17.93 12.66 -1.28
C PHE A 138 -17.93 13.20 -2.72
N ASN A 139 -16.75 13.31 -3.32
CA ASN A 139 -16.57 13.78 -4.68
C ASN A 139 -15.98 12.67 -5.54
N ILE A 140 -16.82 12.10 -6.42
CA ILE A 140 -16.46 10.98 -7.30
C ILE A 140 -15.24 11.31 -8.17
N SER A 141 -15.14 12.52 -8.68
CA SER A 141 -14.05 12.93 -9.58
C SER A 141 -12.69 12.96 -8.84
N LYS A 142 -12.62 13.54 -7.63
CA LYS A 142 -11.41 13.55 -6.81
C LYS A 142 -11.02 12.15 -6.37
N MET A 143 -12.01 11.32 -6.02
CA MET A 143 -11.80 9.93 -5.60
C MET A 143 -11.30 9.05 -6.76
N ALA A 144 -11.84 9.24 -7.97
CA ALA A 144 -11.36 8.58 -9.17
C ALA A 144 -9.91 8.97 -9.47
N LEU A 145 -9.55 10.24 -9.31
CA LEU A 145 -8.18 10.71 -9.50
C LEU A 145 -7.22 10.08 -8.49
N ALA A 146 -7.61 10.03 -7.21
CA ALA A 146 -6.83 9.35 -6.18
C ALA A 146 -6.64 7.85 -6.49
N ALA A 147 -7.71 7.18 -6.93
CA ALA A 147 -7.66 5.77 -7.31
C ALA A 147 -6.71 5.53 -8.49
N VAL A 148 -6.80 6.33 -9.55
CA VAL A 148 -5.91 6.22 -10.72
C VAL A 148 -4.44 6.43 -10.30
N TYR A 149 -4.18 7.40 -9.43
CA TYR A 149 -2.83 7.70 -8.96
C TYR A 149 -2.25 6.55 -8.13
N VAL A 150 -3.02 6.03 -7.17
CA VAL A 150 -2.60 4.90 -6.32
C VAL A 150 -2.44 3.62 -7.13
N LEU A 151 -3.38 3.30 -8.03
CA LEU A 151 -3.31 2.11 -8.87
C LEU A 151 -2.14 2.18 -9.85
N GLY A 152 -1.90 3.33 -10.47
CA GLY A 152 -0.76 3.56 -11.36
C GLY A 152 0.56 3.37 -10.64
N TYR A 153 0.71 3.96 -9.44
CA TYR A 153 1.90 3.81 -8.62
C TYR A 153 2.10 2.35 -8.17
N SER A 154 1.04 1.69 -7.69
CA SER A 154 1.08 0.28 -7.29
C SER A 154 1.49 -0.63 -8.44
N TYR A 155 1.00 -0.37 -9.64
CA TYR A 155 1.40 -1.09 -10.85
C TYR A 155 2.90 -0.92 -11.16
N LEU A 156 3.43 0.30 -11.03
CA LEU A 156 4.87 0.56 -11.18
C LEU A 156 5.70 -0.23 -10.17
N LEU A 157 5.30 -0.26 -8.89
CA LEU A 157 5.99 -1.04 -7.86
C LEU A 157 6.00 -2.55 -8.18
N ILE A 158 4.90 -3.09 -8.69
CA ILE A 158 4.81 -4.49 -9.11
C ILE A 158 5.75 -4.76 -10.30
N LEU A 159 5.83 -3.84 -11.27
CA LEU A 159 6.77 -3.96 -12.40
C LEU A 159 8.22 -3.96 -11.92
N VAL A 160 8.59 -3.03 -11.04
CA VAL A 160 9.94 -2.97 -10.46
C VAL A 160 10.28 -4.27 -9.71
N SER A 161 9.38 -4.76 -8.87
CA SER A 161 9.52 -6.05 -8.19
C SER A 161 9.75 -7.21 -9.16
N LYS A 162 9.03 -7.22 -10.29
CA LYS A 162 9.19 -8.24 -11.34
C LYS A 162 10.54 -8.15 -12.06
N VAL A 163 11.05 -6.94 -12.29
CA VAL A 163 12.38 -6.71 -12.90
C VAL A 163 13.47 -7.18 -11.95
N ILE A 164 13.44 -6.76 -10.67
CA ILE A 164 14.42 -7.19 -9.66
C ILE A 164 14.49 -8.72 -9.57
N ARG A 165 13.33 -9.38 -9.63
CA ARG A 165 13.27 -10.84 -9.63
C ARG A 165 13.93 -11.47 -10.86
N ARG A 166 13.84 -10.83 -12.04
CA ARG A 166 14.49 -11.33 -13.27
C ARG A 166 16.01 -11.20 -13.22
N MET A 167 16.51 -10.14 -12.58
CA MET A 167 17.96 -9.91 -12.47
C MET A 167 18.65 -10.86 -11.48
N LYS A 168 17.89 -11.44 -10.53
CA LYS A 168 18.42 -12.42 -9.54
C LYS A 168 18.36 -13.89 -10.01
N LYS A 169 17.94 -14.13 -11.23
CA LYS A 169 18.02 -15.45 -11.87
C LYS A 169 19.31 -15.59 -12.64
#